data_1aa07547321af61f302ba21daeccca95
#
_entry.id   1aa07547321af61f302ba21daeccca95
#
_cell.length_a   1.000
_cell.length_b   1.000
_cell.length_c   1.000
_cell.angle_alpha   90.00
_cell.angle_beta   90.00
_cell.angle_gamma   90.00
#
_symmetry.space_group_name_H-M   'P 1'
#
loop_
_entity.id
_entity.type
_entity.pdbx_description
1 polymer ?
#
loop_
_entity_poly.entity_id
_entity_poly.type
_entity_poly.pdbx_seq_one_letter_code
_entity_poly.pdbx_strand_id
1 'polypeptide(L)'
;MRIRTGSCLCGAVAYRVEGEPLRVGLCHCADCRKSSGSAFVFFAVWPRRAFSHSGEIATFAGRSFCPACGGRLFCLQQETTEIRLGSLDDPPSDLAPDYEVWIKRREPWLHPLPGAGQYAEDAD
;
A
#
# COMPACT_ATOMS: atom_id res chain seq x y z
N MET A 1 10.20 2.55 -19.49
CA MET A 1 9.76 1.94 -18.22
C MET A 1 8.77 2.88 -17.54
N ARG A 2 7.66 2.34 -17.09
CA ARG A 2 6.63 3.16 -16.47
C ARG A 2 7.07 3.66 -15.10
N ILE A 3 6.79 4.92 -14.81
CA ILE A 3 7.08 5.54 -13.53
C ILE A 3 5.78 6.00 -12.90
N ARG A 4 5.60 5.67 -11.62
CA ARG A 4 4.46 6.15 -10.83
C ARG A 4 5.00 6.98 -9.66
N THR A 5 4.29 8.04 -9.31
CA THR A 5 4.69 8.91 -8.20
C THR A 5 3.58 9.00 -7.18
N GLY A 6 3.96 9.27 -5.95
CA GLY A 6 3.02 9.48 -4.87
C GLY A 6 3.58 10.46 -3.85
N SER A 7 2.73 10.88 -2.92
CA SER A 7 3.11 11.84 -1.90
C SER A 7 2.13 11.82 -0.75
N CYS A 8 2.53 12.42 0.37
CA CYS A 8 1.63 12.61 1.50
C CYS A 8 0.71 13.81 1.23
N LEU A 9 -0.30 13.97 2.08
CA LEU A 9 -1.31 15.02 1.88
C LEU A 9 -0.71 16.41 1.84
N CYS A 10 0.30 16.70 2.70
CA CYS A 10 0.92 18.03 2.71
C CYS A 10 2.03 18.19 1.68
N GLY A 11 2.44 17.11 1.01
CA GLY A 11 3.47 17.15 -0.01
C GLY A 11 4.90 17.11 0.49
N ALA A 12 5.12 17.08 1.81
CA ALA A 12 6.48 17.10 2.36
C ALA A 12 7.26 15.83 2.04
N VAL A 13 6.56 14.71 1.85
CA VAL A 13 7.18 13.44 1.47
C VAL A 13 6.66 13.05 0.09
N ALA A 14 7.58 12.73 -0.81
CA ALA A 14 7.24 12.30 -2.15
C ALA A 14 8.05 11.05 -2.48
N TYR A 15 7.53 10.21 -3.35
CA TYR A 15 8.22 9.00 -3.76
C TYR A 15 7.94 8.66 -5.22
N ARG A 16 8.76 7.78 -5.77
CA ARG A 16 8.55 7.26 -7.12
C ARG A 16 8.90 5.78 -7.13
N VAL A 17 8.22 5.04 -8.00
CA VAL A 17 8.53 3.64 -8.27
C VAL A 17 8.62 3.44 -9.78
N GLU A 18 9.49 2.54 -10.21
CA GLU A 18 9.72 2.25 -11.62
C GLU A 18 9.26 0.82 -11.94
N GLY A 19 8.65 0.67 -13.09
CA GLY A 19 8.22 -0.63 -13.60
C GLY A 19 6.93 -1.12 -12.95
N GLU A 20 6.62 -2.39 -13.23
CA GLU A 20 5.40 -3.00 -12.72
C GLU A 20 5.61 -3.62 -11.35
N PRO A 21 4.58 -3.61 -10.49
CA PRO A 21 4.73 -4.20 -9.16
C PRO A 21 4.83 -5.72 -9.23
N LEU A 22 5.44 -6.29 -8.19
CA LEU A 22 5.51 -7.75 -8.05
C LEU A 22 4.14 -8.34 -7.75
N ARG A 23 3.30 -7.61 -7.01
CA ARG A 23 1.95 -8.02 -6.67
C ARG A 23 1.14 -6.83 -6.19
N VAL A 24 -0.18 -6.93 -6.34
CA VAL A 24 -1.13 -5.90 -5.92
C VAL A 24 -2.23 -6.59 -5.11
N GLY A 25 -2.56 -6.05 -3.95
CA GLY A 25 -3.54 -6.71 -3.11
C GLY A 25 -4.33 -5.78 -2.21
N LEU A 26 -5.30 -6.38 -1.54
CA LEU A 26 -6.04 -5.75 -0.44
C LEU A 26 -5.75 -6.54 0.83
N CYS A 27 -5.49 -5.83 1.93
CA CYS A 27 -5.29 -6.47 3.23
C CYS A 27 -6.35 -6.00 4.20
N HIS A 28 -7.09 -6.95 4.76
CA HIS A 28 -8.17 -6.68 5.72
C HIS A 28 -7.74 -6.92 7.17
N CYS A 29 -6.47 -7.18 7.45
CA CYS A 29 -6.03 -7.52 8.81
C CYS A 29 -6.25 -6.36 9.77
N ALA A 30 -6.34 -6.70 11.07
CA ALA A 30 -6.62 -5.70 12.09
C ALA A 30 -5.56 -4.58 12.08
N ASP A 31 -4.29 -4.93 11.88
CA ASP A 31 -3.22 -3.93 11.87
C ASP A 31 -3.32 -3.00 10.69
N CYS A 32 -3.65 -3.52 9.51
CA CYS A 32 -3.86 -2.69 8.33
C CYS A 32 -5.04 -1.75 8.52
N ARG A 33 -6.13 -2.26 9.09
CA ARG A 33 -7.31 -1.44 9.38
C ARG A 33 -6.97 -0.33 10.37
N LYS A 34 -6.28 -0.66 11.45
CA LYS A 34 -5.93 0.34 12.45
C LYS A 34 -4.94 1.36 11.94
N SER A 35 -3.92 0.92 11.21
CA SER A 35 -2.89 1.84 10.72
C SER A 35 -3.40 2.78 9.64
N SER A 36 -4.48 2.42 8.94
CA SER A 36 -5.04 3.25 7.88
C SER A 36 -6.33 3.96 8.28
N GLY A 37 -6.99 3.49 9.34
CA GLY A 37 -8.32 4.00 9.69
C GLY A 37 -9.38 3.62 8.67
N SER A 38 -9.13 2.60 7.86
CA SER A 38 -10.02 2.16 6.80
C SER A 38 -10.38 0.69 6.99
N ALA A 39 -11.33 0.21 6.21
CA ALA A 39 -11.75 -1.18 6.26
C ALA A 39 -10.71 -2.13 5.67
N PHE A 40 -9.81 -1.62 4.85
CA PHE A 40 -8.73 -2.41 4.26
C PHE A 40 -7.64 -1.47 3.75
N VAL A 41 -6.49 -2.07 3.41
CA VAL A 41 -5.38 -1.35 2.79
C VAL A 41 -5.21 -1.86 1.36
N PHE A 42 -5.19 -0.92 0.41
CA PHE A 42 -4.90 -1.19 -1.00
C PHE A 42 -3.41 -0.96 -1.18
N PHE A 43 -2.69 -2.02 -1.55
CA PHE A 43 -1.23 -1.95 -1.59
C PHE A 43 -0.67 -2.66 -2.82
N ALA A 44 0.57 -2.31 -3.15
CA ALA A 44 1.35 -3.05 -4.14
C ALA A 44 2.79 -3.11 -3.67
N VAL A 45 3.52 -4.11 -4.13
CA VAL A 45 4.89 -4.36 -3.69
C VAL A 45 5.82 -4.27 -4.89
N TRP A 46 6.87 -3.47 -4.75
CA TRP A 46 7.92 -3.34 -5.75
C TRP A 46 9.25 -3.82 -5.19
N PRO A 47 10.20 -4.20 -6.05
CA PRO A 47 11.57 -4.39 -5.57
C PRO A 47 12.09 -3.10 -4.95
N ARG A 48 12.86 -3.21 -3.88
CA ARG A 48 13.38 -2.03 -3.18
C ARG A 48 14.18 -1.12 -4.12
N ARG A 49 14.91 -1.70 -5.07
CA ARG A 49 15.73 -0.92 -6.01
C ARG A 49 14.91 -0.07 -6.96
N ALA A 50 13.63 -0.37 -7.11
CA ALA A 50 12.73 0.38 -8.00
C ALA A 50 12.14 1.61 -7.32
N PHE A 51 12.41 1.79 -6.03
CA PHE A 51 11.77 2.81 -5.18
C PHE A 51 12.76 3.85 -4.70
N SER A 52 12.32 5.11 -4.67
CA SER A 52 13.08 6.18 -4.02
C SER A 52 12.11 7.20 -3.45
N HIS A 53 12.54 7.92 -2.43
CA HIS A 53 11.70 8.94 -1.81
C HIS A 53 12.52 10.13 -1.36
N SER A 54 11.86 11.25 -1.12
CA SER A 54 12.42 12.46 -0.55
C SER A 54 11.54 12.92 0.58
N GLY A 55 12.12 13.73 1.48
CA GLY A 55 11.41 14.22 2.63
C GLY A 55 11.60 13.34 3.86
N GLU A 56 11.39 13.94 5.03
CA GLU A 56 11.55 13.26 6.30
C GLU A 56 10.34 12.34 6.55
N ILE A 57 10.63 11.10 6.96
CA ILE A 57 9.57 10.15 7.31
C ILE A 57 9.70 9.74 8.77
N ALA A 58 8.58 9.35 9.35
CA ALA A 58 8.53 8.67 10.64
C ALA A 58 8.03 7.25 10.38
N THR A 59 8.42 6.31 11.24
CA THR A 59 8.09 4.91 11.03
C THR A 59 7.66 4.27 12.34
N PHE A 60 6.55 3.53 12.32
CA PHE A 60 6.10 2.75 13.45
C PHE A 60 5.75 1.35 12.95
N ALA A 61 6.34 0.34 13.59
CA ALA A 61 6.09 -1.06 13.24
C ALA A 61 6.27 -1.31 11.73
N GLY A 62 7.32 -0.73 11.15
CA GLY A 62 7.64 -0.88 9.72
C GLY A 62 6.82 -0.03 8.78
N ARG A 63 5.85 0.74 9.28
CA ARG A 63 4.96 1.57 8.48
C ARG A 63 5.41 3.00 8.50
N SER A 64 5.72 3.55 7.33
CA SER A 64 6.27 4.90 7.22
C SER A 64 5.19 5.90 6.85
N PHE A 65 5.28 7.08 7.43
CA PHE A 65 4.30 8.14 7.25
C PHE A 65 4.97 9.50 7.37
N CYS A 66 4.26 10.54 6.93
CA CYS A 66 4.75 11.91 7.06
C CYS A 66 4.57 12.39 8.51
N PRO A 67 5.64 12.85 9.18
CA PRO A 67 5.49 13.33 10.55
C PRO A 67 4.72 14.64 10.64
N ALA A 68 4.59 15.38 9.54
CA ALA A 68 3.88 16.67 9.56
C ALA A 68 2.37 16.49 9.37
N CYS A 69 1.93 15.67 8.42
CA CYS A 69 0.50 15.52 8.15
C CYS A 69 -0.06 14.15 8.52
N GLY A 70 0.80 13.18 8.85
CA GLY A 70 0.36 11.84 9.21
C GLY A 70 -0.01 10.96 8.02
N GLY A 71 0.17 11.43 6.80
CA GLY A 71 -0.20 10.67 5.61
C GLY A 71 0.56 9.35 5.54
N ARG A 72 -0.17 8.25 5.35
CA ARG A 72 0.41 6.90 5.26
C ARG A 72 0.92 6.67 3.87
N LEU A 73 2.15 6.13 3.76
CA LEU A 73 2.85 6.12 2.48
C LEU A 73 3.32 4.73 2.06
N PHE A 74 4.23 4.13 2.83
CA PHE A 74 4.86 2.89 2.40
C PHE A 74 5.46 2.15 3.59
N CYS A 75 5.83 0.90 3.34
CA CYS A 75 6.55 0.07 4.32
C CYS A 75 7.84 -0.38 3.65
N LEU A 76 8.96 0.06 4.18
CA LEU A 76 10.28 -0.30 3.64
C LEU A 76 10.73 -1.61 4.24
N GLN A 77 11.09 -2.56 3.38
CA GLN A 77 11.64 -3.82 3.78
C GLN A 77 13.00 -3.97 3.12
N GLN A 78 13.72 -5.03 3.46
CA GLN A 78 15.09 -5.17 2.99
C GLN A 78 15.17 -5.26 1.46
N GLU A 79 14.33 -6.08 0.85
CA GLU A 79 14.39 -6.33 -0.58
C GLU A 79 13.20 -5.78 -1.35
N THR A 80 12.15 -5.35 -0.66
CA THR A 80 10.93 -4.86 -1.28
C THR A 80 10.46 -3.60 -0.59
N THR A 81 9.54 -2.91 -1.25
CA THR A 81 8.81 -1.78 -0.67
C THR A 81 7.34 -2.00 -0.96
N GLU A 82 6.53 -1.94 0.09
CA GLU A 82 5.08 -2.00 -0.06
C GLU A 82 4.56 -0.56 -0.09
N ILE A 83 3.86 -0.21 -1.17
CA ILE A 83 3.29 1.13 -1.32
C ILE A 83 1.82 1.07 -0.94
N ARG A 84 1.38 2.02 -0.12
CA ARG A 84 -0.03 2.24 0.16
C ARG A 84 -0.60 3.03 -1.01
N LEU A 85 -1.31 2.34 -1.91
CA LEU A 85 -1.63 2.89 -3.23
C LEU A 85 -2.58 4.09 -3.19
N GLY A 86 -3.28 4.29 -2.07
CA GLY A 86 -4.08 5.50 -1.91
C GLY A 86 -3.25 6.77 -1.94
N SER A 87 -1.92 6.68 -1.72
CA SER A 87 -1.03 7.84 -1.75
C SER A 87 -0.49 8.18 -3.13
N LEU A 88 -0.86 7.43 -4.16
CA LEU A 88 -0.47 7.78 -5.54
C LEU A 88 -1.06 9.13 -5.93
N ASP A 89 -0.30 9.91 -6.72
CA ASP A 89 -0.65 11.30 -7.01
C ASP A 89 -1.81 11.47 -8.00
N ASP A 90 -2.10 10.47 -8.80
CA ASP A 90 -3.05 10.63 -9.92
C ASP A 90 -4.13 9.54 -9.89
N PRO A 91 -5.03 9.57 -8.89
CA PRO A 91 -6.11 8.58 -8.85
C PRO A 91 -7.14 8.81 -9.96
N PRO A 92 -7.81 7.75 -10.43
CA PRO A 92 -7.63 6.38 -10.00
C PRO A 92 -6.38 5.77 -10.62
N SER A 93 -5.79 4.80 -9.91
CA SER A 93 -4.61 4.12 -10.43
C SER A 93 -5.01 3.14 -11.54
N ASP A 94 -4.01 2.71 -12.30
CA ASP A 94 -4.19 1.68 -13.32
C ASP A 94 -4.06 0.27 -12.73
N LEU A 95 -3.83 0.17 -11.41
CA LEU A 95 -3.58 -1.10 -10.74
C LEU A 95 -4.86 -1.66 -10.13
N ALA A 96 -5.02 -2.98 -10.23
CA ALA A 96 -6.14 -3.68 -9.64
C ALA A 96 -5.62 -4.84 -8.80
N PRO A 97 -6.27 -5.15 -7.66
CA PRO A 97 -5.78 -6.23 -6.81
C PRO A 97 -5.91 -7.59 -7.47
N ASP A 98 -4.84 -8.40 -7.34
CA ASP A 98 -4.83 -9.78 -7.78
C ASP A 98 -5.34 -10.71 -6.69
N TYR A 99 -5.33 -10.26 -5.44
CA TYR A 99 -5.69 -11.10 -4.32
C TYR A 99 -6.09 -10.23 -3.12
N GLU A 100 -6.80 -10.88 -2.17
CA GLU A 100 -7.16 -10.26 -0.90
C GLU A 100 -6.69 -11.18 0.21
N VAL A 101 -6.05 -10.63 1.23
CA VAL A 101 -5.57 -11.40 2.39
C VAL A 101 -6.32 -10.97 3.64
N TRP A 102 -6.34 -11.87 4.62
CA TRP A 102 -7.02 -11.69 5.91
C TRP A 102 -8.51 -11.42 5.73
N ILE A 103 -9.13 -12.13 4.79
CA ILE A 103 -10.55 -11.92 4.51
C ILE A 103 -11.43 -12.31 5.70
N LYS A 104 -10.91 -13.05 6.67
CA LYS A 104 -11.67 -13.33 7.89
C LYS A 104 -11.96 -12.07 8.70
N ARG A 105 -11.27 -10.95 8.40
CA ARG A 105 -11.49 -9.65 9.03
C ARG A 105 -12.23 -8.68 8.11
N ARG A 106 -12.61 -9.12 6.92
CA ARG A 106 -13.35 -8.28 5.97
C ARG A 106 -14.72 -7.91 6.49
N GLU A 107 -15.10 -6.64 6.31
CA GLU A 107 -16.43 -6.20 6.66
C GLU A 107 -17.48 -7.00 5.88
N PRO A 108 -18.61 -7.40 6.52
CA PRO A 108 -19.59 -8.23 5.82
C PRO A 108 -20.22 -7.58 4.59
N TRP A 109 -20.26 -6.25 4.53
CA TRP A 109 -20.85 -5.54 3.40
C TRP A 109 -19.90 -5.42 2.21
N LEU A 110 -18.61 -5.74 2.40
CA LEU A 110 -17.66 -5.76 1.31
C LEU A 110 -17.68 -7.11 0.62
N HIS A 111 -17.84 -7.09 -0.70
CA HIS A 111 -17.87 -8.31 -1.48
C HIS A 111 -16.48 -8.62 -2.03
N PRO A 112 -16.15 -9.91 -2.21
CA PRO A 112 -14.89 -10.28 -2.84
C PRO A 112 -14.78 -9.68 -4.24
N LEU A 113 -13.58 -9.24 -4.59
CA LEU A 113 -13.31 -8.77 -5.95
C LEU A 113 -13.35 -9.96 -6.92
N PRO A 114 -14.12 -9.87 -8.01
CA PRO A 114 -14.15 -10.97 -8.99
C PRO A 114 -12.75 -11.24 -9.55
N GLY A 115 -12.37 -12.52 -9.56
CA GLY A 115 -11.09 -12.93 -10.12
C GLY A 115 -9.90 -12.80 -9.18
N ALA A 116 -10.07 -12.18 -8.02
CA ALA A 116 -8.98 -12.02 -7.07
C ALA A 116 -8.91 -13.23 -6.13
N GLY A 117 -7.68 -13.73 -5.88
CA GLY A 117 -7.48 -14.80 -4.92
C GLY A 117 -7.93 -14.38 -3.53
N GLN A 118 -8.52 -15.30 -2.77
CA GLN A 118 -9.09 -15.01 -1.46
C GLN A 118 -8.39 -15.87 -0.40
N TYR A 119 -7.78 -15.22 0.58
CA TYR A 119 -7.00 -15.92 1.61
C TYR A 119 -7.50 -15.53 2.99
N ALA A 120 -7.83 -16.53 3.81
CA ALA A 120 -8.35 -16.28 5.16
C ALA A 120 -7.35 -15.50 6.01
N GLU A 121 -6.07 -15.79 5.86
CA GLU A 121 -4.97 -15.08 6.51
C GLU A 121 -3.97 -14.67 5.44
N ASP A 122 -2.66 -14.92 5.65
CA ASP A 122 -1.65 -14.55 4.65
C ASP A 122 -1.74 -15.44 3.40
N ALA A 123 -1.21 -14.94 2.30
CA ALA A 123 -1.37 -15.60 0.99
C ALA A 123 -0.55 -16.86 0.82
N ASP A 124 0.42 -17.19 1.68
CA ASP A 124 1.25 -18.30 1.55
C ASP A 124 1.66 -18.95 2.62
#